data_4eb57c2528a3be2d94ec9d66850e52f5
#
_entry.id   4eb57c2528a3be2d94ec9d66850e52f5
#
_cell.length_a   1.000
_cell.length_b   1.000
_cell.length_c   1.000
_cell.angle_alpha   90.00
_cell.angle_beta   90.00
_cell.angle_gamma   90.00
#
_symmetry.space_group_name_H-M   'P 1'
#
loop_
_entity.id
_entity.type
_entity.pdbx_description
1 polymer ?
#
loop_
_entity_poly.entity_id
_entity_poly.type
_entity_poly.pdbx_seq_one_letter_code
_entity_poly.pdbx_strand_id
1 'polypeptide(L)'
;VTVITEEAKRLSSPQDLEEFRKTAREQENPETKSVRVCIGTGCAAKGSYKLYEHFCQAAEESDTKVEVEAKCVGCHGFCERGPIVAIQPGNIIYQGVEEPDVEEIFRETIIGGRLVERLLYEDPESGERAETEEKIPFYNAQHRIVLAENGRIDPNNIVDYIKAGGYSALAKALSTMTPDQIVSEVEKSGLRGRGGGGFPTGRKWRSCYEAEGDAKYVICNGDEGDPGAFMDRSIMEGNPHMVLEGLIIGGYAIGARQGYIYVRNEYPLAVKHLRAAIEQAREYGLLGENILGTPFSFDIRINRGGGAFVCGESTALLASLEGKMGEPRPKYVHTVESGLHDAPTVLNNVESWSNIPAIVNNGSDWFSSIGTEKSKGTKVFSLVGKVVNTGLVEIPMGMTLKELINEIGGGVQGGKAFKAVQTGGPSGGCIPAKYMDAPVDFDELTKLGSMMGSGGMIVMDEETCMVNVAKYFLGFLKDESCGKCTPCREGIAQMLHILDRITTGEGQPGDIETLEELAELLSETALCALGTTAANPVLSTIKYFRDEYEDHINNQHCTARECRGMFIYEIDPETCTGCGICKKNCPEEAITGERKEPHVIDQELCTKCGTCIEKCPFGAVIKV
;
A
#
# COMPACT_ATOMS: atom_id res chain seq x y z
N VAL A 1 -18.95 23.19 13.19
CA VAL A 1 -18.82 21.79 13.68
C VAL A 1 -20.17 21.43 14.28
N THR A 2 -21.10 20.92 13.46
CA THR A 2 -22.32 20.31 13.97
C THR A 2 -21.92 18.94 14.49
N VAL A 3 -21.42 18.88 15.70
CA VAL A 3 -21.35 17.64 16.46
C VAL A 3 -22.80 17.23 16.67
N ILE A 4 -23.25 16.18 15.97
CA ILE A 4 -24.49 15.50 16.30
C ILE A 4 -24.24 14.89 17.70
N THR A 5 -24.51 15.65 18.74
CA THR A 5 -24.62 15.17 20.12
C THR A 5 -26.03 14.58 20.31
N GLU A 6 -26.42 13.63 19.45
CA GLU A 6 -27.40 12.65 19.90
C GLU A 6 -26.65 11.68 20.80
N GLU A 7 -27.13 11.51 22.03
CA GLU A 7 -26.65 10.44 22.92
C GLU A 7 -26.63 9.16 22.09
N ALA A 8 -25.44 8.58 21.90
CA ALA A 8 -25.22 7.43 21.04
C ALA A 8 -26.18 6.31 21.47
N LYS A 9 -27.27 6.15 20.75
CA LYS A 9 -28.29 5.15 21.09
C LYS A 9 -27.75 3.79 20.68
N ARG A 10 -27.48 2.95 21.68
CA ARG A 10 -27.04 1.58 21.44
C ARG A 10 -28.04 0.85 20.54
N LEU A 11 -27.58 0.37 19.41
CA LEU A 11 -28.38 -0.42 18.46
C LEU A 11 -28.56 -1.84 19.03
N SER A 12 -29.79 -2.25 19.22
CA SER A 12 -30.14 -3.49 19.91
C SER A 12 -30.74 -4.54 18.98
N SER A 13 -30.81 -4.25 17.68
CA SER A 13 -31.26 -5.20 16.66
C SER A 13 -30.76 -4.79 15.26
N PRO A 14 -30.77 -5.71 14.28
CA PRO A 14 -30.56 -5.37 12.87
C PRO A 14 -31.55 -4.34 12.33
N GLN A 15 -32.78 -4.33 12.85
CA GLN A 15 -33.81 -3.36 12.49
C GLN A 15 -33.45 -1.96 12.98
N ASP A 16 -32.95 -1.83 14.21
CA ASP A 16 -32.51 -0.54 14.74
C ASP A 16 -31.39 0.06 13.88
N LEU A 17 -30.47 -0.75 13.38
CA LEU A 17 -29.40 -0.31 12.48
C LEU A 17 -29.96 0.24 11.16
N GLU A 18 -30.96 -0.44 10.58
CA GLU A 18 -31.57 -0.01 9.34
C GLU A 18 -32.40 1.27 9.53
N GLU A 19 -33.17 1.37 10.61
CA GLU A 19 -33.92 2.59 10.96
C GLU A 19 -32.96 3.76 11.21
N PHE A 20 -31.87 3.53 11.94
CA PHE A 20 -30.84 4.54 12.17
C PHE A 20 -30.23 5.01 10.85
N ARG A 21 -29.84 4.10 9.96
CA ARG A 21 -29.31 4.43 8.64
C ARG A 21 -30.28 5.28 7.83
N LYS A 22 -31.55 4.89 7.78
CA LYS A 22 -32.61 5.62 7.07
C LYS A 22 -32.76 7.03 7.62
N THR A 23 -32.89 7.16 8.93
CA THR A 23 -33.01 8.46 9.61
C THR A 23 -31.81 9.35 9.35
N ALA A 24 -30.60 8.80 9.46
CA ALA A 24 -29.36 9.55 9.22
C ALA A 24 -29.24 10.05 7.77
N ARG A 25 -29.74 9.28 6.79
CA ARG A 25 -29.82 9.70 5.38
C ARG A 25 -30.88 10.75 5.13
N GLU A 26 -32.05 10.65 5.78
CA GLU A 26 -33.15 11.61 5.65
C GLU A 26 -32.82 12.96 6.30
N GLN A 27 -31.92 13.00 7.26
CA GLN A 27 -31.43 14.22 7.89
C GLN A 27 -30.38 14.97 7.05
N GLU A 28 -29.81 14.34 6.02
CA GLU A 28 -28.90 15.03 5.11
C GLU A 28 -29.66 16.06 4.26
N ASN A 29 -29.19 17.30 4.32
CA ASN A 29 -29.70 18.32 3.41
C ASN A 29 -28.95 18.19 2.06
N PRO A 30 -29.64 17.83 0.95
CA PRO A 30 -29.00 17.64 -0.36
C PRO A 30 -28.37 18.93 -0.92
N GLU A 31 -28.76 20.11 -0.40
CA GLU A 31 -28.20 21.40 -0.81
C GLU A 31 -26.91 21.76 -0.06
N THR A 32 -26.56 21.03 1.02
CA THR A 32 -25.33 21.27 1.77
C THR A 32 -24.11 20.98 0.87
N LYS A 33 -23.22 21.95 0.79
CA LYS A 33 -21.94 21.79 0.10
C LYS A 33 -20.95 21.08 1.00
N SER A 34 -20.48 19.90 0.61
CA SER A 34 -19.48 19.16 1.36
C SER A 34 -18.11 19.33 0.71
N VAL A 35 -17.15 19.80 1.52
CA VAL A 35 -15.74 19.90 1.14
C VAL A 35 -14.99 18.74 1.79
N ARG A 36 -14.49 17.81 0.99
CA ARG A 36 -13.79 16.61 1.45
C ARG A 36 -12.30 16.77 1.24
N VAL A 37 -11.54 16.87 2.31
CA VAL A 37 -10.09 17.04 2.28
C VAL A 37 -9.41 15.71 2.58
N CYS A 38 -8.59 15.23 1.65
CA CYS A 38 -7.82 14.01 1.82
C CYS A 38 -6.79 14.15 2.95
N ILE A 39 -6.88 13.33 3.99
CA ILE A 39 -5.94 13.29 5.11
C ILE A 39 -5.09 12.01 5.17
N GLY A 40 -5.09 11.19 4.12
CA GLY A 40 -4.14 10.07 4.03
C GLY A 40 -2.72 10.57 4.24
N THR A 41 -1.86 9.74 4.82
CA THR A 41 -0.51 10.13 5.30
C THR A 41 0.29 10.99 4.29
N GLY A 42 0.22 10.69 2.97
CA GLY A 42 0.92 11.47 1.94
C GLY A 42 0.40 12.91 1.81
N CYS A 43 -0.92 13.12 1.82
CA CYS A 43 -1.54 14.45 1.79
C CYS A 43 -1.32 15.19 3.11
N ALA A 44 -1.42 14.49 4.24
CA ALA A 44 -1.15 15.06 5.57
C ALA A 44 0.28 15.60 5.68
N ALA A 45 1.27 14.89 5.12
CA ALA A 45 2.66 15.35 5.05
C ALA A 45 2.84 16.62 4.19
N LYS A 46 1.95 16.84 3.22
CA LYS A 46 1.88 18.05 2.39
C LYS A 46 0.99 19.16 2.99
N GLY A 47 0.53 19.01 4.24
CA GLY A 47 -0.19 20.05 4.98
C GLY A 47 -1.72 20.04 4.85
N SER A 48 -2.34 18.93 4.37
CA SER A 48 -3.79 18.88 4.15
C SER A 48 -4.67 19.13 5.40
N TYR A 49 -4.15 18.88 6.61
CA TYR A 49 -4.87 19.27 7.84
C TYR A 49 -5.09 20.77 7.96
N LYS A 50 -4.10 21.59 7.54
CA LYS A 50 -4.27 23.05 7.51
C LYS A 50 -5.31 23.48 6.49
N LEU A 51 -5.35 22.82 5.32
CA LEU A 51 -6.40 23.07 4.34
C LEU A 51 -7.78 22.81 4.93
N TYR A 52 -7.94 21.71 5.64
CA TYR A 52 -9.19 21.39 6.32
C TYR A 52 -9.58 22.46 7.35
N GLU A 53 -8.64 22.88 8.22
CA GLU A 53 -8.88 23.93 9.21
C GLU A 53 -9.29 25.25 8.55
N HIS A 54 -8.65 25.62 7.44
CA HIS A 54 -9.00 26.84 6.70
C HIS A 54 -10.36 26.74 6.02
N PHE A 55 -10.76 25.58 5.49
CA PHE A 55 -12.13 25.40 4.97
C PHE A 55 -13.18 25.50 6.08
N CYS A 56 -12.91 24.94 7.27
CA CYS A 56 -13.78 25.11 8.43
C CYS A 56 -13.93 26.60 8.80
N GLN A 57 -12.81 27.33 8.89
CA GLN A 57 -12.82 28.75 9.20
C GLN A 57 -13.59 29.56 8.14
N ALA A 58 -13.33 29.30 6.84
CA ALA A 58 -14.03 29.98 5.75
C ALA A 58 -15.55 29.72 5.79
N ALA A 59 -15.96 28.52 6.19
CA ALA A 59 -17.38 28.17 6.35
C ALA A 59 -18.01 28.90 7.53
N GLU A 60 -17.31 29.04 8.66
CA GLU A 60 -17.77 29.74 9.86
C GLU A 60 -17.86 31.26 9.66
N GLU A 61 -16.89 31.86 8.96
CA GLU A 61 -16.81 33.30 8.71
C GLU A 61 -17.71 33.79 7.57
N SER A 62 -18.29 32.86 6.80
CA SER A 62 -19.08 33.20 5.63
C SER A 62 -20.50 33.61 5.99
N ASP A 63 -20.92 34.83 5.55
CA ASP A 63 -22.31 35.31 5.62
C ASP A 63 -23.23 34.68 4.54
N THR A 64 -22.78 33.63 3.85
CA THR A 64 -23.55 32.97 2.80
C THR A 64 -24.72 32.18 3.38
N LYS A 65 -25.81 32.08 2.58
CA LYS A 65 -26.94 31.17 2.87
C LYS A 65 -26.63 29.71 2.51
N VAL A 66 -25.47 29.46 1.89
CA VAL A 66 -25.04 28.12 1.52
C VAL A 66 -24.51 27.43 2.76
N GLU A 67 -25.12 26.32 3.14
CA GLU A 67 -24.61 25.45 4.20
C GLU A 67 -23.37 24.71 3.67
N VAL A 68 -22.26 24.84 4.38
CA VAL A 68 -20.97 24.23 4.01
C VAL A 68 -20.47 23.33 5.12
N GLU A 69 -20.14 22.10 4.80
CA GLU A 69 -19.55 21.13 5.72
C GLU A 69 -18.16 20.72 5.21
N ALA A 70 -17.13 20.96 5.97
CA ALA A 70 -15.79 20.44 5.70
C ALA A 70 -15.58 19.10 6.40
N LYS A 71 -15.08 18.09 5.68
CA LYS A 71 -14.80 16.73 6.19
C LYS A 71 -13.37 16.31 5.90
N CYS A 72 -12.73 15.68 6.89
CA CYS A 72 -11.54 14.90 6.68
C CYS A 72 -11.91 13.54 6.10
N VAL A 73 -11.29 13.15 4.99
CA VAL A 73 -11.57 11.84 4.36
C VAL A 73 -10.31 11.03 4.15
N GLY A 74 -10.44 9.71 4.01
CA GLY A 74 -9.33 8.80 3.75
C GLY A 74 -8.64 9.06 2.40
N CYS A 75 -7.60 8.27 2.13
CA CYS A 75 -6.79 8.45 0.93
C CYS A 75 -7.60 8.17 -0.36
N HIS A 76 -7.65 9.13 -1.27
CA HIS A 76 -8.25 8.98 -2.61
C HIS A 76 -7.46 8.01 -3.53
N GLY A 77 -6.23 7.66 -3.14
CA GLY A 77 -5.34 6.81 -3.93
C GLY A 77 -4.39 7.56 -4.86
N PHE A 78 -4.70 8.77 -5.31
CA PHE A 78 -3.89 9.53 -6.26
C PHE A 78 -2.82 10.38 -5.55
N CYS A 79 -1.84 9.70 -4.95
CA CYS A 79 -0.86 10.33 -4.04
C CYS A 79 0.06 11.34 -4.75
N GLU A 80 0.39 11.11 -6.04
CA GLU A 80 1.20 12.04 -6.84
C GLU A 80 0.57 13.44 -6.87
N ARG A 81 -0.74 13.48 -7.03
CA ARG A 81 -1.53 14.69 -7.23
C ARG A 81 -2.07 15.34 -5.94
N GLY A 82 -1.71 14.78 -4.78
CA GLY A 82 -2.16 15.37 -3.49
C GLY A 82 -1.44 16.68 -3.14
N PRO A 83 -2.04 17.52 -2.29
CA PRO A 83 -3.32 17.33 -1.57
C PRO A 83 -4.55 17.35 -2.49
N ILE A 84 -5.52 16.48 -2.22
CA ILE A 84 -6.75 16.37 -2.99
C ILE A 84 -7.91 16.94 -2.17
N VAL A 85 -8.73 17.76 -2.81
CA VAL A 85 -9.97 18.32 -2.27
C VAL A 85 -11.11 17.97 -3.21
N ALA A 86 -12.16 17.32 -2.69
CA ALA A 86 -13.35 17.00 -3.46
C ALA A 86 -14.56 17.82 -2.97
N ILE A 87 -15.35 18.36 -3.90
CA ILE A 87 -16.52 19.18 -3.59
C ILE A 87 -17.80 18.45 -4.01
N GLN A 88 -18.77 18.41 -3.09
CA GLN A 88 -20.10 17.86 -3.32
C GLN A 88 -21.19 18.97 -3.17
N PRO A 89 -22.29 18.86 -3.90
CA PRO A 89 -22.55 17.98 -5.02
C PRO A 89 -21.74 18.37 -6.27
N GLY A 90 -21.58 17.45 -7.18
CA GLY A 90 -20.89 17.66 -8.46
C GLY A 90 -19.64 16.81 -8.65
N ASN A 91 -19.15 16.10 -7.60
CA ASN A 91 -17.95 15.27 -7.63
C ASN A 91 -16.71 15.99 -8.19
N ILE A 92 -16.62 17.33 -7.98
CA ILE A 92 -15.49 18.12 -8.47
C ILE A 92 -14.25 17.74 -7.69
N ILE A 93 -13.15 17.43 -8.39
CA ILE A 93 -11.86 17.09 -7.78
C ILE A 93 -10.82 18.13 -8.13
N TYR A 94 -10.25 18.73 -7.09
CA TYR A 94 -9.08 19.59 -7.15
C TYR A 94 -7.85 18.86 -6.64
N GLN A 95 -6.70 19.07 -7.30
CA GLN A 95 -5.44 18.43 -6.99
C GLN A 95 -4.33 19.45 -6.75
N GLY A 96 -3.32 19.05 -5.97
CA GLY A 96 -2.20 19.93 -5.62
C GLY A 96 -2.64 21.20 -4.90
N VAL A 97 -3.72 21.11 -4.11
CA VAL A 97 -4.32 22.28 -3.45
C VAL A 97 -3.37 22.78 -2.36
N GLU A 98 -3.08 24.07 -2.41
CA GLU A 98 -2.27 24.78 -1.42
C GLU A 98 -3.14 25.71 -0.56
N GLU A 99 -2.59 26.17 0.56
CA GLU A 99 -3.29 27.02 1.53
C GLU A 99 -3.93 28.28 0.90
N PRO A 100 -3.28 29.03 -0.03
CA PRO A 100 -3.89 30.18 -0.70
C PRO A 100 -5.08 29.85 -1.60
N ASP A 101 -5.18 28.58 -2.04
CA ASP A 101 -6.26 28.15 -2.96
C ASP A 101 -7.60 28.00 -2.24
N VAL A 102 -7.59 27.83 -0.93
CA VAL A 102 -8.80 27.60 -0.13
C VAL A 102 -9.81 28.73 -0.30
N GLU A 103 -9.35 29.97 -0.21
CA GLU A 103 -10.21 31.16 -0.37
C GLU A 103 -10.79 31.24 -1.80
N GLU A 104 -9.98 30.93 -2.81
CA GLU A 104 -10.41 30.91 -4.21
C GLU A 104 -11.46 29.81 -4.45
N ILE A 105 -11.20 28.58 -4.01
CA ILE A 105 -12.14 27.45 -4.10
C ILE A 105 -13.45 27.79 -3.40
N PHE A 106 -13.37 28.37 -2.20
CA PHE A 106 -14.55 28.73 -1.42
C PHE A 106 -15.40 29.75 -2.16
N ARG A 107 -14.81 30.85 -2.63
CA ARG A 107 -15.51 31.93 -3.34
C ARG A 107 -16.03 31.48 -4.71
N GLU A 108 -15.18 30.86 -5.53
CA GLU A 108 -15.52 30.54 -6.92
C GLU A 108 -16.41 29.30 -7.03
N THR A 109 -16.03 28.20 -6.34
CA THR A 109 -16.72 26.92 -6.51
C THR A 109 -17.87 26.75 -5.53
N ILE A 110 -17.63 26.97 -4.24
CA ILE A 110 -18.64 26.67 -3.22
C ILE A 110 -19.77 27.71 -3.29
N ILE A 111 -19.44 29.00 -3.34
CA ILE A 111 -20.44 30.07 -3.41
C ILE A 111 -20.87 30.34 -4.85
N GLY A 112 -19.90 30.50 -5.75
CA GLY A 112 -20.11 30.98 -7.11
C GLY A 112 -20.49 29.90 -8.14
N GLY A 113 -20.32 28.63 -7.84
CA GLY A 113 -20.61 27.51 -8.76
C GLY A 113 -19.70 27.47 -9.99
N ARG A 114 -18.54 28.15 -9.96
CA ARG A 114 -17.56 28.18 -11.05
C ARG A 114 -16.36 27.32 -10.70
N LEU A 115 -15.75 26.69 -11.70
CA LEU A 115 -14.56 25.85 -11.52
C LEU A 115 -13.30 26.71 -11.39
N VAL A 116 -12.36 26.27 -10.54
CA VAL A 116 -10.98 26.75 -10.49
C VAL A 116 -10.15 25.88 -11.44
N GLU A 117 -10.17 26.22 -12.72
CA GLU A 117 -9.66 25.36 -13.80
C GLU A 117 -8.19 24.93 -13.63
N ARG A 118 -7.33 25.79 -13.05
CA ARG A 118 -5.90 25.45 -12.83
C ARG A 118 -5.66 24.32 -11.84
N LEU A 119 -6.64 24.01 -10.99
CA LEU A 119 -6.57 22.94 -9.98
C LEU A 119 -7.21 21.63 -10.46
N LEU A 120 -7.81 21.63 -11.67
CA LEU A 120 -8.34 20.42 -12.26
C LEU A 120 -7.23 19.51 -12.77
N TYR A 121 -7.52 18.21 -12.87
CA TYR A 121 -6.64 17.28 -13.54
C TYR A 121 -6.53 17.65 -15.03
N GLU A 122 -5.32 17.77 -15.51
CA GLU A 122 -5.01 17.94 -16.93
C GLU A 122 -4.34 16.67 -17.44
N ASP A 123 -4.94 16.05 -18.44
CA ASP A 123 -4.41 14.84 -19.06
C ASP A 123 -3.10 15.15 -19.78
N PRO A 124 -2.01 14.44 -19.48
CA PRO A 124 -0.69 14.76 -20.04
C PRO A 124 -0.56 14.57 -21.56
N GLU A 125 -1.43 13.71 -22.16
CA GLU A 125 -1.38 13.41 -23.59
C GLU A 125 -2.30 14.34 -24.39
N SER A 126 -3.55 14.50 -23.95
CA SER A 126 -4.55 15.29 -24.66
C SER A 126 -4.58 16.76 -24.27
N GLY A 127 -4.11 17.13 -23.07
CA GLY A 127 -4.27 18.45 -22.47
C GLY A 127 -5.71 18.76 -22.04
N GLU A 128 -6.62 17.78 -22.10
CA GLU A 128 -7.99 17.96 -21.66
C GLU A 128 -8.07 17.99 -20.13
N ARG A 129 -8.97 18.85 -19.60
CA ARG A 129 -9.19 18.96 -18.16
C ARG A 129 -10.39 18.14 -17.72
N ALA A 130 -10.19 17.36 -16.68
CA ALA A 130 -11.21 16.55 -16.06
C ALA A 130 -11.67 17.16 -14.73
N GLU A 131 -12.98 17.37 -14.61
CA GLU A 131 -13.62 18.00 -13.46
C GLU A 131 -13.95 17.00 -12.35
N THR A 132 -14.27 15.74 -12.73
CA THR A 132 -14.81 14.73 -11.83
C THR A 132 -13.97 13.45 -11.85
N GLU A 133 -14.11 12.66 -10.79
CA GLU A 133 -13.43 11.36 -10.62
C GLU A 133 -13.61 10.45 -11.83
N GLU A 134 -14.84 10.39 -12.34
CA GLU A 134 -15.22 9.50 -13.44
C GLU A 134 -14.55 9.87 -14.79
N LYS A 135 -14.11 11.13 -14.93
CA LYS A 135 -13.43 11.62 -16.13
C LYS A 135 -11.91 11.45 -16.08
N ILE A 136 -11.35 11.17 -14.90
CA ILE A 136 -9.91 10.99 -14.72
C ILE A 136 -9.53 9.53 -15.00
N PRO A 137 -8.64 9.24 -15.98
CA PRO A 137 -8.26 7.87 -16.34
C PRO A 137 -7.78 7.03 -15.15
N PHE A 138 -7.01 7.63 -14.25
CA PHE A 138 -6.53 6.98 -13.03
C PHE A 138 -7.67 6.36 -12.19
N TYR A 139 -8.83 7.00 -12.12
CA TYR A 139 -9.97 6.48 -11.35
C TYR A 139 -10.88 5.58 -12.17
N ASN A 140 -11.18 5.98 -13.40
CA ASN A 140 -12.17 5.31 -14.25
C ASN A 140 -11.77 3.88 -14.63
N ALA A 141 -10.47 3.62 -14.80
CA ALA A 141 -9.95 2.28 -15.13
C ALA A 141 -9.90 1.30 -13.94
N GLN A 142 -10.20 1.75 -12.73
CA GLN A 142 -10.21 0.93 -11.51
C GLN A 142 -11.57 0.28 -11.24
N HIS A 143 -11.55 -0.84 -10.53
CA HIS A 143 -12.74 -1.47 -9.95
C HIS A 143 -12.59 -1.51 -8.44
N ARG A 144 -13.16 -0.53 -7.75
CA ARG A 144 -12.99 -0.33 -6.32
C ARG A 144 -14.07 -1.02 -5.49
N ILE A 145 -13.68 -1.96 -4.65
CA ILE A 145 -14.50 -2.63 -3.63
C ILE A 145 -14.01 -2.19 -2.25
N VAL A 146 -12.74 -2.41 -1.96
CA VAL A 146 -12.13 -2.09 -0.67
C VAL A 146 -11.85 -0.59 -0.54
N LEU A 147 -11.47 0.07 -1.63
CA LEU A 147 -11.22 1.51 -1.66
C LEU A 147 -12.44 2.34 -2.06
N ALA A 148 -13.62 1.72 -2.22
CA ALA A 148 -14.82 2.41 -2.73
C ALA A 148 -15.22 3.64 -1.90
N GLU A 149 -15.13 3.55 -0.57
CA GLU A 149 -15.50 4.63 0.34
C GLU A 149 -14.31 5.50 0.77
N ASN A 150 -13.08 5.13 0.39
CA ASN A 150 -11.92 5.98 0.64
C ASN A 150 -12.06 7.30 -0.14
N GLY A 151 -11.85 8.42 0.55
CA GLY A 151 -12.09 9.75 -0.02
C GLY A 151 -13.54 10.22 0.05
N ARG A 152 -14.46 9.43 0.60
CA ARG A 152 -15.90 9.74 0.70
C ARG A 152 -16.40 9.89 2.14
N ILE A 153 -15.96 9.03 3.03
CA ILE A 153 -16.37 9.01 4.43
C ILE A 153 -15.29 9.62 5.35
N ASP A 154 -15.72 10.20 6.47
CA ASP A 154 -14.83 10.55 7.55
C ASP A 154 -14.49 9.29 8.36
N PRO A 155 -13.20 8.84 8.40
CA PRO A 155 -12.80 7.64 9.13
C PRO A 155 -13.01 7.74 10.66
N ASN A 156 -13.23 8.95 11.20
CA ASN A 156 -13.53 9.17 12.60
C ASN A 156 -15.03 9.26 12.90
N ASN A 157 -15.90 9.00 11.91
CA ASN A 157 -17.34 9.11 12.06
C ASN A 157 -18.05 7.84 11.63
N ILE A 158 -18.47 7.03 12.58
CA ILE A 158 -19.20 5.78 12.34
C ILE A 158 -20.52 6.00 11.56
N VAL A 159 -21.15 7.18 11.74
CA VAL A 159 -22.42 7.49 11.05
C VAL A 159 -22.21 7.57 9.54
N ASP A 160 -21.09 8.13 9.07
CA ASP A 160 -20.75 8.15 7.64
C ASP A 160 -20.60 6.72 7.08
N TYR A 161 -19.94 5.82 7.82
CA TYR A 161 -19.83 4.42 7.41
C TYR A 161 -21.19 3.71 7.41
N ILE A 162 -22.04 3.92 8.42
CA ILE A 162 -23.39 3.34 8.48
C ILE A 162 -24.24 3.87 7.31
N LYS A 163 -24.19 5.16 7.01
CA LYS A 163 -24.89 5.78 5.86
C LYS A 163 -24.46 5.18 4.53
N ALA A 164 -23.18 4.89 4.37
CA ALA A 164 -22.63 4.23 3.18
C ALA A 164 -23.02 2.75 3.05
N GLY A 165 -23.71 2.18 4.05
CA GLY A 165 -24.15 0.77 4.06
C GLY A 165 -23.33 -0.13 5.00
N GLY A 166 -22.41 0.45 5.75
CA GLY A 166 -21.60 -0.28 6.71
C GLY A 166 -22.41 -1.01 7.77
N TYR A 167 -21.83 -2.07 8.28
CA TYR A 167 -22.44 -3.01 9.23
C TYR A 167 -23.69 -3.76 8.75
N SER A 168 -24.11 -3.57 7.47
CA SER A 168 -25.20 -4.39 6.90
C SER A 168 -24.83 -5.85 6.78
N ALA A 169 -23.55 -6.14 6.43
CA ALA A 169 -23.06 -7.50 6.34
C ALA A 169 -23.05 -8.18 7.71
N LEU A 170 -22.64 -7.46 8.75
CA LEU A 170 -22.71 -7.96 10.14
C LEU A 170 -24.15 -8.23 10.56
N ALA A 171 -25.07 -7.31 10.30
CA ALA A 171 -26.49 -7.48 10.60
C ALA A 171 -27.09 -8.70 9.89
N LYS A 172 -26.78 -8.88 8.59
CA LYS A 172 -27.18 -10.05 7.79
C LYS A 172 -26.56 -11.34 8.37
N ALA A 173 -25.26 -11.35 8.68
CA ALA A 173 -24.57 -12.49 9.24
C ALA A 173 -25.19 -12.96 10.55
N LEU A 174 -25.48 -12.05 11.48
CA LEU A 174 -26.00 -12.36 12.79
C LEU A 174 -27.49 -12.74 12.81
N SER A 175 -28.29 -12.27 11.84
CA SER A 175 -29.74 -12.47 11.81
C SER A 175 -30.20 -13.60 10.90
N THR A 176 -29.47 -13.89 9.81
CA THR A 176 -29.96 -14.77 8.73
C THR A 176 -29.01 -15.92 8.39
N MET A 177 -27.77 -15.90 8.90
CA MET A 177 -26.77 -16.89 8.54
C MET A 177 -26.24 -17.63 9.78
N THR A 178 -25.99 -18.93 9.62
CA THR A 178 -25.23 -19.70 10.61
C THR A 178 -23.71 -19.49 10.40
N PRO A 179 -22.88 -19.72 11.42
CA PRO A 179 -21.42 -19.71 11.28
C PRO A 179 -20.91 -20.55 10.10
N ASP A 180 -21.42 -21.77 9.94
CA ASP A 180 -21.05 -22.66 8.83
C ASP A 180 -21.42 -22.08 7.45
N GLN A 181 -22.59 -21.44 7.34
CA GLN A 181 -22.99 -20.79 6.11
C GLN A 181 -22.05 -19.64 5.73
N ILE A 182 -21.57 -18.86 6.72
CA ILE A 182 -20.60 -17.77 6.45
C ILE A 182 -19.26 -18.35 6.00
N VAL A 183 -18.76 -19.38 6.67
CA VAL A 183 -17.52 -20.08 6.26
C VAL A 183 -17.66 -20.59 4.83
N SER A 184 -18.79 -21.24 4.50
CA SER A 184 -19.07 -21.78 3.18
C SER A 184 -19.17 -20.67 2.11
N GLU A 185 -19.72 -19.51 2.46
CA GLU A 185 -19.80 -18.35 1.57
C GLU A 185 -18.40 -17.80 1.22
N VAL A 186 -17.54 -17.69 2.24
CA VAL A 186 -16.13 -17.26 2.03
C VAL A 186 -15.35 -18.32 1.24
N GLU A 187 -15.60 -19.62 1.44
CA GLU A 187 -14.98 -20.68 0.61
C GLU A 187 -15.39 -20.57 -0.86
N LYS A 188 -16.68 -20.46 -1.13
CA LYS A 188 -17.24 -20.36 -2.50
C LYS A 188 -16.80 -19.08 -3.21
N SER A 189 -16.60 -17.99 -2.47
CA SER A 189 -16.12 -16.73 -3.06
C SER A 189 -14.76 -16.86 -3.74
N GLY A 190 -13.97 -17.87 -3.36
CA GLY A 190 -12.61 -18.06 -3.88
C GLY A 190 -11.62 -16.98 -3.43
N LEU A 191 -11.93 -16.22 -2.38
CA LEU A 191 -11.03 -15.20 -1.84
C LEU A 191 -9.71 -15.83 -1.42
N ARG A 192 -8.61 -15.43 -2.07
CA ARG A 192 -7.24 -15.75 -1.67
C ARG A 192 -6.70 -14.64 -0.77
N GLY A 193 -5.89 -14.99 0.22
CA GLY A 193 -5.27 -14.03 1.14
C GLY A 193 -4.49 -12.92 0.44
N ARG A 194 -4.73 -11.66 0.81
CA ARG A 194 -4.16 -10.46 0.19
C ARG A 194 -2.80 -10.02 0.76
N GLY A 195 -2.33 -10.70 1.82
CA GLY A 195 -1.04 -10.39 2.45
C GLY A 195 0.19 -11.04 1.82
N GLY A 196 0.10 -11.56 0.59
CA GLY A 196 1.25 -12.03 -0.19
C GLY A 196 1.20 -13.49 -0.60
N GLY A 197 0.94 -14.42 0.31
CA GLY A 197 1.00 -15.86 0.03
C GLY A 197 -0.19 -16.43 -0.74
N GLY A 198 -1.28 -15.68 -0.91
CA GLY A 198 -2.44 -16.12 -1.71
C GLY A 198 -3.13 -17.40 -1.23
N PHE A 199 -2.99 -17.81 0.03
CA PHE A 199 -3.66 -19.00 0.55
C PHE A 199 -5.18 -18.79 0.59
N PRO A 200 -6.01 -19.79 0.20
CA PRO A 200 -7.47 -19.66 0.21
C PRO A 200 -8.03 -19.32 1.60
N THR A 201 -8.67 -18.16 1.73
CA THR A 201 -9.16 -17.63 3.02
C THR A 201 -10.23 -18.54 3.61
N GLY A 202 -11.19 -19.02 2.82
CA GLY A 202 -12.24 -19.89 3.27
C GLY A 202 -11.72 -21.22 3.84
N ARG A 203 -10.73 -21.86 3.17
CA ARG A 203 -10.09 -23.07 3.70
C ARG A 203 -9.45 -22.85 5.08
N LYS A 204 -8.81 -21.71 5.29
CA LYS A 204 -8.25 -21.33 6.59
C LYS A 204 -9.35 -21.19 7.65
N TRP A 205 -10.45 -20.55 7.28
CA TRP A 205 -11.59 -20.40 8.18
C TRP A 205 -12.26 -21.74 8.50
N ARG A 206 -12.45 -22.61 7.50
CA ARG A 206 -12.99 -23.97 7.67
C ARG A 206 -12.16 -24.77 8.65
N SER A 207 -10.85 -24.84 8.45
CA SER A 207 -9.95 -25.56 9.34
C SER A 207 -10.03 -25.07 10.79
N CYS A 208 -10.10 -23.74 11.00
CA CYS A 208 -10.23 -23.19 12.34
C CYS A 208 -11.63 -23.39 12.94
N TYR A 209 -12.68 -23.32 12.11
CA TYR A 209 -14.06 -23.59 12.54
C TYR A 209 -14.20 -25.02 13.07
N GLU A 210 -13.62 -26.00 12.38
CA GLU A 210 -13.65 -27.42 12.72
C GLU A 210 -12.67 -27.79 13.84
N ALA A 211 -11.64 -26.97 14.09
CA ALA A 211 -10.67 -27.23 15.15
C ALA A 211 -11.32 -27.18 16.53
N GLU A 212 -10.98 -28.17 17.39
CA GLU A 212 -11.39 -28.21 18.79
C GLU A 212 -10.54 -27.22 19.63
N GLY A 213 -11.15 -26.62 20.64
CA GLY A 213 -10.48 -25.74 21.59
C GLY A 213 -11.46 -24.91 22.42
N ASP A 214 -11.07 -24.58 23.64
CA ASP A 214 -11.90 -23.79 24.58
C ASP A 214 -12.00 -22.32 24.16
N ALA A 215 -11.02 -21.84 23.41
CA ALA A 215 -10.96 -20.49 22.87
C ALA A 215 -10.47 -20.51 21.42
N LYS A 216 -10.93 -19.53 20.62
CA LYS A 216 -10.46 -19.27 19.25
C LYS A 216 -10.19 -17.79 19.09
N TYR A 217 -9.26 -17.45 18.20
CA TYR A 217 -8.87 -16.06 17.96
C TYR A 217 -8.93 -15.70 16.48
N VAL A 218 -9.23 -14.44 16.21
CA VAL A 218 -9.04 -13.84 14.88
C VAL A 218 -8.02 -12.71 14.97
N ILE A 219 -7.13 -12.65 13.99
CA ILE A 219 -6.06 -11.66 13.95
C ILE A 219 -6.05 -10.98 12.60
N CYS A 220 -6.06 -9.64 12.64
CA CYS A 220 -5.80 -8.79 11.49
C CYS A 220 -4.31 -8.46 11.47
N ASN A 221 -3.62 -8.94 10.44
CA ASN A 221 -2.23 -8.64 10.20
C ASN A 221 -2.13 -7.35 9.37
N GLY A 222 -1.78 -6.26 10.04
CA GLY A 222 -1.44 -4.95 9.46
C GLY A 222 0.05 -4.63 9.58
N ASP A 223 0.91 -5.66 9.67
CA ASP A 223 2.37 -5.49 9.63
C ASP A 223 2.86 -5.40 8.18
N GLU A 224 2.55 -4.29 7.54
CA GLU A 224 2.92 -3.99 6.15
C GLU A 224 4.31 -3.34 6.11
N GLY A 225 5.34 -4.13 5.85
CA GLY A 225 6.72 -3.67 5.90
C GLY A 225 7.45 -3.63 4.56
N ASP A 226 6.82 -4.04 3.45
CA ASP A 226 7.43 -4.05 2.12
C ASP A 226 7.80 -2.62 1.68
N PRO A 227 9.01 -2.38 1.14
CA PRO A 227 9.38 -1.09 0.56
C PRO A 227 8.39 -0.66 -0.54
N GLY A 228 7.82 0.54 -0.40
CA GLY A 228 6.84 1.09 -1.34
C GLY A 228 5.41 0.62 -1.15
N ALA A 229 5.12 -0.31 -0.22
CA ALA A 229 3.76 -0.77 0.08
C ALA A 229 3.09 0.10 1.15
N PHE A 230 1.83 0.52 0.90
CA PHE A 230 1.03 1.31 1.83
C PHE A 230 -0.48 1.08 1.66
N MET A 231 -0.87 -0.09 1.16
CA MET A 231 -2.27 -0.47 0.91
C MET A 231 -3.02 -0.65 2.23
N ASP A 232 -2.51 -1.51 3.10
CA ASP A 232 -3.12 -1.85 4.39
C ASP A 232 -3.21 -0.63 5.30
N ARG A 233 -2.15 0.19 5.33
CA ARG A 233 -2.15 1.48 6.02
C ARG A 233 -3.30 2.35 5.55
N SER A 234 -3.46 2.53 4.25
CA SER A 234 -4.48 3.42 3.68
C SER A 234 -5.90 2.90 3.90
N ILE A 235 -6.10 1.58 3.94
CA ILE A 235 -7.39 0.98 4.30
C ILE A 235 -7.71 1.27 5.77
N MET A 236 -6.77 1.04 6.68
CA MET A 236 -6.96 1.32 8.11
C MET A 236 -7.11 2.82 8.41
N GLU A 237 -6.44 3.69 7.65
CA GLU A 237 -6.58 5.14 7.77
C GLU A 237 -7.91 5.66 7.20
N GLY A 238 -8.39 5.08 6.09
CA GLY A 238 -9.53 5.59 5.34
C GLY A 238 -10.88 4.98 5.69
N ASN A 239 -10.90 3.69 6.03
CA ASN A 239 -12.14 2.98 6.39
C ASN A 239 -11.90 1.92 7.48
N PRO A 240 -11.55 2.35 8.70
CA PRO A 240 -11.28 1.43 9.81
C PRO A 240 -12.48 0.55 10.17
N HIS A 241 -13.72 1.07 10.04
CA HIS A 241 -14.93 0.33 10.35
C HIS A 241 -15.14 -0.90 9.46
N MET A 242 -14.75 -0.84 8.18
CA MET A 242 -14.83 -2.00 7.28
C MET A 242 -13.91 -3.13 7.74
N VAL A 243 -12.71 -2.79 8.24
CA VAL A 243 -11.78 -3.76 8.84
C VAL A 243 -12.39 -4.40 10.08
N LEU A 244 -13.01 -3.59 10.96
CA LEU A 244 -13.68 -4.09 12.16
C LEU A 244 -14.86 -5.00 11.81
N GLU A 245 -15.73 -4.59 10.85
CA GLU A 245 -16.88 -5.39 10.42
C GLU A 245 -16.43 -6.77 9.91
N GLY A 246 -15.38 -6.81 9.08
CA GLY A 246 -14.82 -8.08 8.60
C GLY A 246 -14.30 -8.98 9.73
N LEU A 247 -13.60 -8.41 10.70
CA LEU A 247 -13.11 -9.14 11.88
C LEU A 247 -14.25 -9.67 12.76
N ILE A 248 -15.30 -8.88 12.99
CA ILE A 248 -16.45 -9.29 13.81
C ILE A 248 -17.20 -10.44 13.14
N ILE A 249 -17.42 -10.36 11.81
CA ILE A 249 -18.03 -11.45 11.03
C ILE A 249 -17.16 -12.70 11.10
N GLY A 250 -15.84 -12.57 10.96
CA GLY A 250 -14.91 -13.69 11.09
C GLY A 250 -14.93 -14.31 12.49
N GLY A 251 -14.99 -13.47 13.52
CA GLY A 251 -15.13 -13.91 14.91
C GLY A 251 -16.39 -14.75 15.12
N TYR A 252 -17.53 -14.29 14.60
CA TYR A 252 -18.79 -15.04 14.65
C TYR A 252 -18.69 -16.37 13.88
N ALA A 253 -18.12 -16.33 12.67
CA ALA A 253 -18.02 -17.49 11.79
C ALA A 253 -17.20 -18.65 12.38
N ILE A 254 -16.13 -18.37 13.14
CA ILE A 254 -15.29 -19.42 13.73
C ILE A 254 -15.56 -19.68 15.22
N GLY A 255 -16.44 -18.88 15.85
CA GLY A 255 -16.73 -18.97 17.28
C GLY A 255 -15.71 -18.29 18.19
N ALA A 256 -14.96 -17.30 17.69
CA ALA A 256 -14.05 -16.50 18.49
C ALA A 256 -14.79 -15.42 19.29
N ARG A 257 -14.24 -15.07 20.45
CA ARG A 257 -14.73 -13.95 21.29
C ARG A 257 -13.76 -12.78 21.37
N GLN A 258 -12.54 -12.97 20.88
CA GLN A 258 -11.50 -11.96 20.93
C GLN A 258 -10.79 -11.84 19.58
N GLY A 259 -10.66 -10.62 19.08
CA GLY A 259 -9.86 -10.27 17.93
C GLY A 259 -8.68 -9.38 18.29
N TYR A 260 -7.66 -9.41 17.45
CA TYR A 260 -6.50 -8.53 17.55
C TYR A 260 -6.22 -7.87 16.20
N ILE A 261 -5.87 -6.59 16.22
CA ILE A 261 -5.28 -5.89 15.07
C ILE A 261 -3.83 -5.63 15.40
N TYR A 262 -2.94 -6.29 14.68
CA TYR A 262 -1.51 -6.07 14.79
C TYR A 262 -1.11 -5.03 13.74
N VAL A 263 -0.64 -3.87 14.19
CA VAL A 263 -0.33 -2.72 13.33
C VAL A 263 1.05 -2.18 13.65
N ARG A 264 1.79 -1.72 12.65
CA ARG A 264 3.13 -1.13 12.81
C ARG A 264 3.09 0.13 13.67
N ASN A 265 4.13 0.33 14.45
CA ASN A 265 4.29 1.56 15.26
C ASN A 265 4.40 2.82 14.40
N GLU A 266 4.92 2.68 13.16
CA GLU A 266 5.09 3.72 12.16
C GLU A 266 3.79 4.20 11.51
N TYR A 267 2.64 3.59 11.87
CA TYR A 267 1.31 3.96 11.36
C TYR A 267 0.44 4.66 12.43
N PRO A 268 0.88 5.82 12.99
CA PRO A 268 0.18 6.47 14.09
C PRO A 268 -1.23 6.92 13.73
N LEU A 269 -1.47 7.33 12.47
CA LEU A 269 -2.79 7.75 12.00
C LEU A 269 -3.75 6.55 11.92
N ALA A 270 -3.31 5.41 11.38
CA ALA A 270 -4.10 4.18 11.37
C ALA A 270 -4.49 3.75 12.78
N VAL A 271 -3.54 3.78 13.74
CA VAL A 271 -3.80 3.48 15.16
C VAL A 271 -4.83 4.43 15.76
N LYS A 272 -4.76 5.73 15.45
CA LYS A 272 -5.70 6.74 15.92
C LYS A 272 -7.12 6.44 15.42
N HIS A 273 -7.28 6.21 14.12
CA HIS A 273 -8.58 5.94 13.50
C HIS A 273 -9.17 4.60 13.96
N LEU A 274 -8.35 3.54 14.03
CA LEU A 274 -8.80 2.25 14.56
C LEU A 274 -9.29 2.33 16.02
N ARG A 275 -8.63 3.12 16.88
CA ARG A 275 -9.08 3.33 18.26
C ARG A 275 -10.43 4.02 18.32
N ALA A 276 -10.58 5.12 17.56
CA ALA A 276 -11.85 5.83 17.46
C ALA A 276 -12.96 4.90 16.94
N ALA A 277 -12.69 4.12 15.90
CA ALA A 277 -13.65 3.18 15.35
C ALA A 277 -14.05 2.07 16.34
N ILE A 278 -13.11 1.53 17.11
CA ILE A 278 -13.40 0.52 18.15
C ILE A 278 -14.28 1.11 19.26
N GLU A 279 -13.98 2.31 19.73
CA GLU A 279 -14.77 3.00 20.75
C GLU A 279 -16.18 3.28 20.26
N GLN A 280 -16.34 3.86 19.07
CA GLN A 280 -17.64 4.10 18.45
C GLN A 280 -18.43 2.80 18.22
N ALA A 281 -17.79 1.75 17.71
CA ALA A 281 -18.46 0.47 17.51
C ALA A 281 -18.99 -0.14 18.83
N ARG A 282 -18.29 0.05 19.95
CA ARG A 282 -18.76 -0.35 21.29
C ARG A 282 -19.95 0.49 21.75
N GLU A 283 -19.88 1.80 21.58
CA GLU A 283 -20.97 2.74 21.94
C GLU A 283 -22.26 2.41 21.20
N TYR A 284 -22.15 2.13 19.91
CA TYR A 284 -23.29 1.78 19.06
C TYR A 284 -23.76 0.32 19.20
N GLY A 285 -23.11 -0.51 20.04
CA GLY A 285 -23.51 -1.91 20.25
C GLY A 285 -23.17 -2.85 19.10
N LEU A 286 -22.20 -2.45 18.26
CA LEU A 286 -21.68 -3.21 17.13
C LEU A 286 -20.41 -4.00 17.50
N LEU A 287 -19.88 -3.76 18.69
CA LEU A 287 -18.74 -4.45 19.28
C LEU A 287 -18.97 -4.60 20.79
N GLY A 288 -18.37 -5.59 21.44
CA GLY A 288 -18.49 -5.87 22.87
C GLY A 288 -19.53 -6.95 23.15
N GLU A 289 -20.38 -6.73 24.17
CA GLU A 289 -21.37 -7.70 24.60
C GLU A 289 -22.69 -7.58 23.84
N ASN A 290 -23.30 -8.72 23.51
CA ASN A 290 -24.63 -8.82 22.90
C ASN A 290 -24.78 -7.95 21.63
N ILE A 291 -23.88 -8.12 20.67
CA ILE A 291 -23.83 -7.32 19.44
C ILE A 291 -25.18 -7.39 18.71
N LEU A 292 -25.76 -6.22 18.39
CA LEU A 292 -27.10 -6.08 17.79
C LEU A 292 -28.17 -6.89 18.54
N GLY A 293 -28.08 -6.98 19.87
CA GLY A 293 -29.02 -7.73 20.73
C GLY A 293 -28.97 -9.25 20.60
N THR A 294 -28.01 -9.80 19.87
CA THR A 294 -27.80 -11.25 19.75
C THR A 294 -26.99 -11.79 20.92
N PRO A 295 -26.96 -13.12 21.15
CA PRO A 295 -26.10 -13.74 22.17
C PRO A 295 -24.60 -13.66 21.86
N PHE A 296 -24.22 -13.18 20.66
CA PHE A 296 -22.84 -13.09 20.25
C PHE A 296 -22.17 -11.88 20.90
N SER A 297 -20.99 -12.14 21.48
CA SER A 297 -20.15 -11.13 22.09
C SER A 297 -18.74 -11.29 21.55
N PHE A 298 -18.15 -10.18 21.12
CA PHE A 298 -16.82 -10.15 20.53
C PHE A 298 -16.15 -8.80 20.76
N ASP A 299 -14.88 -8.80 21.11
CA ASP A 299 -14.13 -7.58 21.31
C ASP A 299 -12.80 -7.56 20.55
N ILE A 300 -12.27 -6.37 20.26
CA ILE A 300 -11.05 -6.17 19.47
C ILE A 300 -10.03 -5.35 20.27
N ARG A 301 -8.77 -5.80 20.25
CA ARG A 301 -7.63 -5.10 20.82
C ARG A 301 -6.62 -4.75 19.73
N ILE A 302 -6.00 -3.58 19.84
CA ILE A 302 -4.90 -3.15 18.99
C ILE A 302 -3.59 -3.52 19.67
N ASN A 303 -2.71 -4.21 18.94
CA ASN A 303 -1.33 -4.43 19.33
C ASN A 303 -0.40 -3.68 18.37
N ARG A 304 0.54 -2.89 18.90
CA ARG A 304 1.49 -2.12 18.11
C ARG A 304 2.78 -2.92 17.99
N GLY A 305 3.12 -3.31 16.77
CA GLY A 305 4.39 -3.97 16.45
C GLY A 305 5.56 -3.00 16.53
N GLY A 306 6.74 -3.53 16.80
CA GLY A 306 8.00 -2.75 16.86
C GLY A 306 8.57 -2.34 15.50
N GLY A 307 7.88 -2.63 14.38
CA GLY A 307 8.30 -2.28 13.02
C GLY A 307 9.16 -3.31 12.32
N ALA A 308 9.43 -4.46 12.91
CA ALA A 308 10.22 -5.52 12.27
C ALA A 308 9.40 -6.25 11.19
N PHE A 309 9.88 -6.26 9.95
CA PHE A 309 9.25 -6.91 8.81
C PHE A 309 8.99 -8.41 9.04
N VAL A 310 9.90 -9.09 9.74
CA VAL A 310 9.73 -10.51 10.07
C VAL A 310 8.46 -10.79 10.89
N CYS A 311 7.93 -9.81 11.64
CA CYS A 311 6.70 -9.94 12.39
C CYS A 311 5.45 -10.01 11.49
N GLY A 312 5.54 -9.73 10.19
CA GLY A 312 4.49 -10.03 9.21
C GLY A 312 4.30 -11.53 8.97
N GLU A 313 5.31 -12.36 9.27
CA GLU A 313 5.16 -13.82 9.25
C GLU A 313 4.25 -14.29 10.40
N SER A 314 3.32 -15.19 10.09
CA SER A 314 2.23 -15.56 11.00
C SER A 314 2.68 -16.01 12.39
N THR A 315 3.70 -16.86 12.48
CA THR A 315 4.15 -17.41 13.76
C THR A 315 5.04 -16.43 14.54
N ALA A 316 5.77 -15.56 13.85
CA ALA A 316 6.52 -14.46 14.44
C ALA A 316 5.56 -13.40 15.03
N LEU A 317 4.48 -13.06 14.29
CA LEU A 317 3.44 -12.16 14.78
C LEU A 317 2.77 -12.70 16.06
N LEU A 318 2.43 -14.00 16.09
CA LEU A 318 1.86 -14.63 17.28
C LEU A 318 2.82 -14.56 18.47
N ALA A 319 4.10 -14.87 18.25
CA ALA A 319 5.11 -14.75 19.30
C ALA A 319 5.20 -13.31 19.85
N SER A 320 5.14 -12.32 18.97
CA SER A 320 5.13 -10.89 19.35
C SER A 320 3.88 -10.52 20.15
N LEU A 321 2.69 -11.00 19.76
CA LEU A 321 1.44 -10.82 20.53
C LEU A 321 1.51 -11.43 21.93
N GLU A 322 2.21 -12.54 22.07
CA GLU A 322 2.45 -13.23 23.35
C GLU A 322 3.54 -12.56 24.21
N GLY A 323 4.12 -11.46 23.74
CA GLY A 323 5.21 -10.78 24.44
C GLY A 323 6.55 -11.50 24.35
N LYS A 324 6.69 -12.43 23.42
CA LYS A 324 7.93 -13.16 23.11
C LYS A 324 8.69 -12.45 21.98
N MET A 325 9.92 -12.88 21.74
CA MET A 325 10.68 -12.44 20.57
C MET A 325 9.93 -12.84 19.29
N GLY A 326 9.77 -11.89 18.35
CA GLY A 326 9.08 -12.09 17.08
C GLY A 326 9.88 -12.98 16.12
N GLU A 327 10.05 -14.22 16.45
CA GLU A 327 10.78 -15.21 15.67
C GLU A 327 9.84 -16.27 15.11
N PRO A 328 10.00 -16.67 13.83
CA PRO A 328 9.23 -17.77 13.23
C PRO A 328 9.50 -19.11 13.91
N ARG A 329 8.48 -19.95 13.94
CA ARG A 329 8.59 -21.37 14.31
C ARG A 329 8.39 -22.26 13.09
N PRO A 330 8.91 -23.52 13.09
CA PRO A 330 8.57 -24.51 12.07
C PRO A 330 7.05 -24.74 11.98
N LYS A 331 6.52 -24.83 10.79
CA LYS A 331 5.07 -24.99 10.53
C LYS A 331 4.66 -26.48 10.48
N TYR A 332 5.08 -27.29 11.45
CA TYR A 332 4.57 -28.66 11.59
C TYR A 332 3.11 -28.68 12.05
N VAL A 333 2.72 -27.66 12.81
CA VAL A 333 1.34 -27.43 13.26
C VAL A 333 0.91 -26.06 12.74
N HIS A 334 -0.23 -26.02 12.06
CA HIS A 334 -0.77 -24.79 11.52
C HIS A 334 -1.39 -23.90 12.60
N THR A 335 -1.39 -22.58 12.39
CA THR A 335 -1.96 -21.61 13.34
C THR A 335 -3.46 -21.80 13.56
N VAL A 336 -4.15 -22.39 12.58
CA VAL A 336 -5.58 -22.73 12.69
C VAL A 336 -5.85 -23.89 13.66
N GLU A 337 -4.83 -24.64 14.03
CA GLU A 337 -4.88 -25.73 15.02
C GLU A 337 -4.27 -25.27 16.36
N SER A 338 -3.09 -24.65 16.33
CA SER A 338 -2.37 -24.13 17.49
C SER A 338 -1.71 -22.81 17.14
N GLY A 339 -2.42 -21.73 17.39
CA GLY A 339 -2.02 -20.36 17.12
C GLY A 339 -1.69 -19.55 18.38
N LEU A 340 -2.41 -18.45 18.61
CA LEU A 340 -2.22 -17.56 19.76
C LEU A 340 -2.56 -18.31 21.06
N HIS A 341 -1.63 -18.33 22.01
CA HIS A 341 -1.76 -19.07 23.28
C HIS A 341 -2.13 -20.55 23.08
N ASP A 342 -1.56 -21.16 22.06
CA ASP A 342 -1.80 -22.54 21.64
C ASP A 342 -3.26 -22.86 21.25
N ALA A 343 -4.10 -21.85 21.01
CA ALA A 343 -5.49 -21.98 20.60
C ALA A 343 -5.66 -21.80 19.08
N PRO A 344 -6.69 -22.40 18.47
CA PRO A 344 -6.99 -22.21 17.06
C PRO A 344 -7.14 -20.74 16.69
N THR A 345 -6.42 -20.30 15.66
CA THR A 345 -6.33 -18.88 15.31
C THR A 345 -6.41 -18.68 13.80
N VAL A 346 -7.34 -17.84 13.36
CA VAL A 346 -7.37 -17.32 12.00
C VAL A 346 -6.60 -16.01 11.95
N LEU A 347 -5.53 -15.99 11.16
CA LEU A 347 -4.76 -14.79 10.88
C LEU A 347 -4.90 -14.44 9.38
N ASN A 348 -5.50 -13.30 9.08
CA ASN A 348 -5.60 -12.74 7.73
C ASN A 348 -5.06 -11.31 7.70
N ASN A 349 -4.64 -10.89 6.51
CA ASN A 349 -4.22 -9.53 6.22
C ASN A 349 -5.41 -8.54 6.24
N VAL A 350 -5.14 -7.23 6.39
CA VAL A 350 -6.14 -6.14 6.44
C VAL A 350 -7.07 -6.16 5.23
N GLU A 351 -6.52 -6.18 4.01
CA GLU A 351 -7.32 -6.18 2.78
C GLU A 351 -8.18 -7.44 2.65
N SER A 352 -7.71 -8.59 3.15
CA SER A 352 -8.51 -9.82 3.18
C SER A 352 -9.73 -9.68 4.08
N TRP A 353 -9.58 -9.07 5.27
CA TRP A 353 -10.71 -8.80 6.17
C TRP A 353 -11.68 -7.79 5.56
N SER A 354 -11.18 -6.77 4.88
CA SER A 354 -11.98 -5.71 4.25
C SER A 354 -12.86 -6.20 3.10
N ASN A 355 -12.53 -7.35 2.49
CA ASN A 355 -13.37 -7.98 1.46
C ASN A 355 -14.58 -8.74 2.03
N ILE A 356 -14.55 -9.15 3.30
CA ILE A 356 -15.58 -9.99 3.92
C ILE A 356 -16.97 -9.33 3.92
N PRO A 357 -17.12 -8.04 4.30
CA PRO A 357 -18.43 -7.38 4.25
C PRO A 357 -19.05 -7.40 2.85
N ALA A 358 -18.26 -7.15 1.80
CA ALA A 358 -18.75 -7.17 0.43
C ALA A 358 -19.19 -8.58 -0.02
N ILE A 359 -18.43 -9.62 0.35
CA ILE A 359 -18.78 -11.02 0.06
C ILE A 359 -20.09 -11.40 0.76
N VAL A 360 -20.24 -11.09 2.03
CA VAL A 360 -21.45 -11.43 2.80
C VAL A 360 -22.68 -10.67 2.26
N ASN A 361 -22.54 -9.38 1.90
CA ASN A 361 -23.65 -8.60 1.39
C ASN A 361 -24.10 -9.06 0.00
N ASN A 362 -23.18 -9.22 -0.93
CA ASN A 362 -23.48 -9.43 -2.36
C ASN A 362 -23.48 -10.92 -2.76
N GLY A 363 -22.91 -11.79 -1.92
CA GLY A 363 -22.80 -13.23 -2.18
C GLY A 363 -21.50 -13.65 -2.85
N SER A 364 -21.17 -14.93 -2.66
CA SER A 364 -19.97 -15.56 -3.21
C SER A 364 -19.92 -15.54 -4.74
N ASP A 365 -21.07 -15.75 -5.40
CA ASP A 365 -21.17 -15.75 -6.86
C ASP A 365 -20.83 -14.38 -7.46
N TRP A 366 -21.26 -13.30 -6.81
CA TRP A 366 -20.91 -11.95 -7.23
C TRP A 366 -19.38 -11.73 -7.13
N PHE A 367 -18.77 -12.06 -6.00
CA PHE A 367 -17.33 -11.86 -5.80
C PHE A 367 -16.51 -12.74 -6.75
N SER A 368 -16.93 -14.00 -6.94
CA SER A 368 -16.24 -14.95 -7.81
C SER A 368 -16.40 -14.66 -9.30
N SER A 369 -17.37 -13.81 -9.69
CA SER A 369 -17.53 -13.32 -11.07
C SER A 369 -16.46 -12.28 -11.46
N ILE A 370 -15.76 -11.69 -10.47
CA ILE A 370 -14.70 -10.71 -10.68
C ILE A 370 -13.35 -11.46 -10.66
N GLY A 371 -12.45 -11.08 -11.55
CA GLY A 371 -11.09 -11.66 -11.62
C GLY A 371 -10.97 -12.86 -12.56
N THR A 372 -9.94 -13.68 -12.32
CA THR A 372 -9.63 -14.87 -13.13
C THR A 372 -10.30 -16.14 -12.57
N GLU A 373 -10.15 -17.26 -13.25
CA GLU A 373 -10.64 -18.55 -12.76
C GLU A 373 -10.05 -18.92 -11.39
N LYS A 374 -8.76 -18.63 -11.16
CA LYS A 374 -8.01 -19.05 -9.97
C LYS A 374 -7.77 -17.91 -8.97
N SER A 375 -7.92 -16.66 -9.37
CA SER A 375 -7.72 -15.49 -8.54
C SER A 375 -8.94 -14.59 -8.63
N LYS A 376 -9.82 -14.70 -7.64
CA LYS A 376 -11.13 -14.03 -7.59
C LYS A 376 -11.04 -12.66 -6.92
N GLY A 377 -11.98 -11.78 -7.30
CA GLY A 377 -12.14 -10.45 -6.74
C GLY A 377 -11.12 -9.44 -7.27
N THR A 378 -10.96 -8.38 -6.50
CA THR A 378 -10.00 -7.30 -6.76
C THR A 378 -8.74 -7.42 -5.90
N LYS A 379 -7.75 -6.62 -6.23
CA LYS A 379 -6.54 -6.44 -5.42
C LYS A 379 -6.13 -4.97 -5.41
N VAL A 380 -5.78 -4.48 -4.23
CA VAL A 380 -5.20 -3.14 -4.07
C VAL A 380 -3.69 -3.21 -4.28
N PHE A 381 -3.17 -2.31 -5.11
CA PHE A 381 -1.74 -2.16 -5.36
C PHE A 381 -1.25 -0.77 -4.99
N SER A 382 -0.03 -0.69 -4.49
CA SER A 382 0.75 0.55 -4.49
C SER A 382 1.60 0.59 -5.75
N LEU A 383 1.25 1.47 -6.68
CA LEU A 383 1.98 1.70 -7.92
C LEU A 383 2.96 2.84 -7.70
N VAL A 384 4.26 2.54 -7.71
CA VAL A 384 5.33 3.47 -7.35
C VAL A 384 6.55 3.31 -8.27
N GLY A 385 7.58 4.11 -8.05
CA GLY A 385 8.83 4.09 -8.83
C GLY A 385 8.78 5.07 -9.99
N LYS A 386 9.22 4.65 -11.17
CA LYS A 386 9.35 5.48 -12.37
C LYS A 386 8.04 5.57 -13.18
N VAL A 387 6.89 5.66 -12.52
CA VAL A 387 5.56 5.78 -13.12
C VAL A 387 5.03 7.21 -12.97
N VAL A 388 4.30 7.71 -13.97
CA VAL A 388 3.77 9.09 -13.98
C VAL A 388 2.78 9.31 -12.83
N ASN A 389 1.83 8.39 -12.65
CA ASN A 389 0.80 8.49 -11.63
C ASN A 389 1.09 7.53 -10.48
N THR A 390 1.87 7.99 -9.51
CA THR A 390 2.12 7.24 -8.26
C THR A 390 0.89 7.25 -7.37
N GLY A 391 0.46 6.06 -6.90
CA GLY A 391 -0.69 5.99 -6.01
C GLY A 391 -1.15 4.59 -5.64
N LEU A 392 -2.35 4.54 -5.02
CA LEU A 392 -3.07 3.30 -4.75
C LEU A 392 -4.09 3.04 -5.83
N VAL A 393 -4.09 1.84 -6.34
CA VAL A 393 -5.02 1.40 -7.38
C VAL A 393 -5.66 0.08 -6.98
N GLU A 394 -6.97 -0.05 -7.17
CA GLU A 394 -7.68 -1.30 -6.97
C GLU A 394 -8.22 -1.79 -8.31
N ILE A 395 -7.76 -2.97 -8.71
CA ILE A 395 -8.06 -3.55 -10.02
C ILE A 395 -8.64 -4.96 -9.87
N PRO A 396 -9.45 -5.43 -10.82
CA PRO A 396 -9.82 -6.84 -10.89
C PRO A 396 -8.59 -7.68 -11.16
N MET A 397 -8.50 -8.84 -10.52
CA MET A 397 -7.47 -9.82 -10.83
C MET A 397 -7.51 -10.18 -12.31
N GLY A 398 -6.34 -10.27 -12.97
CA GLY A 398 -6.23 -10.61 -14.38
C GLY A 398 -6.10 -9.41 -15.33
N MET A 399 -6.23 -8.18 -14.85
CA MET A 399 -5.79 -7.00 -15.61
C MET A 399 -4.31 -7.15 -15.97
N THR A 400 -3.88 -6.76 -17.16
CA THR A 400 -2.49 -6.90 -17.58
C THR A 400 -1.58 -5.85 -16.93
N LEU A 401 -0.30 -6.15 -16.80
CA LEU A 401 0.71 -5.19 -16.34
C LEU A 401 0.71 -3.94 -17.24
N LYS A 402 0.48 -4.10 -18.53
CA LYS A 402 0.42 -3.01 -19.51
C LYS A 402 -0.74 -2.05 -19.24
N GLU A 403 -1.95 -2.57 -19.05
CA GLU A 403 -3.13 -1.78 -18.70
C GLU A 403 -2.89 -1.04 -17.38
N LEU A 404 -2.37 -1.73 -16.37
CA LEU A 404 -2.11 -1.13 -15.06
C LEU A 404 -1.07 -0.01 -15.12
N ILE A 405 0.06 -0.22 -15.78
CA ILE A 405 1.17 0.74 -15.84
C ILE A 405 0.87 1.90 -16.80
N ASN A 406 0.29 1.62 -17.97
CA ASN A 406 0.08 2.64 -18.99
C ASN A 406 -1.26 3.36 -18.83
N GLU A 407 -2.38 2.63 -18.65
CA GLU A 407 -3.71 3.28 -18.62
C GLU A 407 -3.99 3.93 -17.27
N ILE A 408 -3.68 3.24 -16.17
CA ILE A 408 -3.87 3.79 -14.82
C ILE A 408 -2.65 4.62 -14.41
N GLY A 409 -1.46 4.05 -14.56
CA GLY A 409 -0.19 4.67 -14.17
C GLY A 409 0.26 5.82 -15.06
N GLY A 410 -0.33 6.02 -16.25
CA GLY A 410 0.07 7.06 -17.19
C GLY A 410 1.44 6.82 -17.84
N GLY A 411 1.93 5.57 -17.82
CA GLY A 411 3.21 5.19 -18.40
C GLY A 411 4.44 5.55 -17.56
N VAL A 412 5.61 5.45 -18.17
CA VAL A 412 6.89 5.73 -17.51
C VAL A 412 7.20 7.22 -17.54
N GLN A 413 7.73 7.75 -16.43
CA GLN A 413 8.09 9.16 -16.29
C GLN A 413 9.09 9.63 -17.37
N GLY A 414 8.87 10.84 -17.87
CA GLY A 414 9.76 11.48 -18.84
C GLY A 414 9.78 10.82 -20.23
N GLY A 415 8.79 9.97 -20.56
CA GLY A 415 8.70 9.27 -21.84
C GLY A 415 9.79 8.23 -22.06
N LYS A 416 10.46 7.79 -20.98
CA LYS A 416 11.50 6.75 -21.04
C LYS A 416 10.90 5.38 -21.30
N ALA A 417 11.74 4.47 -21.79
CA ALA A 417 11.32 3.10 -22.03
C ALA A 417 11.10 2.35 -20.70
N PHE A 418 10.00 1.59 -20.62
CA PHE A 418 9.76 0.67 -19.53
C PHE A 418 10.77 -0.49 -19.58
N LYS A 419 11.46 -0.75 -18.48
CA LYS A 419 12.44 -1.83 -18.35
C LYS A 419 11.88 -3.05 -17.65
N ALA A 420 11.36 -2.84 -16.44
CA ALA A 420 10.83 -3.90 -15.61
C ALA A 420 9.88 -3.34 -14.53
N VAL A 421 9.12 -4.23 -13.91
CA VAL A 421 8.38 -3.97 -12.67
C VAL A 421 8.74 -5.01 -11.62
N GLN A 422 9.09 -4.55 -10.41
CA GLN A 422 9.19 -5.43 -9.24
C GLN A 422 7.80 -5.63 -8.65
N THR A 423 7.37 -6.88 -8.49
CA THR A 423 6.14 -7.23 -7.79
C THR A 423 6.45 -8.09 -6.59
N GLY A 424 5.59 -8.10 -5.57
CA GLY A 424 5.75 -8.93 -4.38
C GLY A 424 6.78 -8.43 -3.37
N GLY A 425 7.17 -7.16 -3.45
CA GLY A 425 8.15 -6.57 -2.54
C GLY A 425 9.50 -7.29 -2.59
N PRO A 426 10.25 -7.35 -1.47
CA PRO A 426 11.57 -7.97 -1.40
C PRO A 426 11.54 -9.50 -1.54
N SER A 427 10.38 -10.12 -1.40
CA SER A 427 10.18 -11.57 -1.57
C SER A 427 9.78 -11.97 -2.99
N GLY A 428 9.44 -10.99 -3.85
CA GLY A 428 9.05 -11.20 -5.24
C GLY A 428 10.20 -11.07 -6.22
N GLY A 429 9.91 -10.74 -7.47
CA GLY A 429 10.91 -10.64 -8.53
C GLY A 429 10.60 -9.57 -9.56
N CYS A 430 11.59 -9.27 -10.39
CA CYS A 430 11.48 -8.33 -11.50
C CYS A 430 10.88 -9.02 -12.73
N ILE A 431 9.87 -8.39 -13.32
CA ILE A 431 9.21 -8.85 -14.56
C ILE A 431 9.60 -7.86 -15.67
N PRO A 432 10.29 -8.33 -16.72
CA PRO A 432 10.80 -7.46 -17.79
C PRO A 432 9.71 -7.06 -18.79
N ALA A 433 10.00 -6.03 -19.60
CA ALA A 433 9.12 -5.43 -20.60
C ALA A 433 8.47 -6.45 -21.56
N LYS A 434 9.16 -7.53 -21.91
CA LYS A 434 8.62 -8.58 -22.80
C LYS A 434 7.37 -9.31 -22.26
N TYR A 435 7.05 -9.13 -20.96
CA TYR A 435 5.88 -9.74 -20.32
C TYR A 435 4.84 -8.69 -19.88
N MET A 436 4.84 -7.50 -20.46
CA MET A 436 3.85 -6.43 -20.16
C MET A 436 2.39 -6.89 -20.36
N ASP A 437 2.14 -7.82 -21.28
CA ASP A 437 0.80 -8.36 -21.51
C ASP A 437 0.42 -9.50 -20.53
N ALA A 438 1.29 -9.83 -19.56
CA ALA A 438 0.98 -10.84 -18.55
C ALA A 438 -0.13 -10.35 -17.61
N PRO A 439 -1.11 -11.20 -17.30
CA PRO A 439 -2.16 -10.86 -16.33
C PRO A 439 -1.60 -10.79 -14.91
N VAL A 440 -2.06 -9.84 -14.14
CA VAL A 440 -1.76 -9.69 -12.71
C VAL A 440 -2.60 -10.71 -11.94
N ASP A 441 -2.01 -11.90 -11.75
CA ASP A 441 -2.63 -13.08 -11.16
C ASP A 441 -1.61 -13.80 -10.28
N PHE A 442 -2.05 -14.44 -9.18
CA PHE A 442 -1.13 -15.14 -8.26
C PHE A 442 -0.27 -16.19 -8.95
N ASP A 443 -0.90 -17.00 -9.80
CA ASP A 443 -0.22 -18.13 -10.43
C ASP A 443 0.63 -17.68 -11.62
N GLU A 444 0.18 -16.69 -12.40
CA GLU A 444 0.91 -16.18 -13.55
C GLU A 444 2.17 -15.41 -13.14
N LEU A 445 2.09 -14.54 -12.12
CA LEU A 445 3.28 -13.85 -11.61
C LEU A 445 4.31 -14.83 -11.04
N THR A 446 3.84 -15.92 -10.39
CA THR A 446 4.74 -16.98 -9.88
C THR A 446 5.45 -17.73 -11.01
N LYS A 447 4.78 -18.04 -12.12
CA LYS A 447 5.41 -18.66 -13.31
C LYS A 447 6.52 -17.79 -13.91
N LEU A 448 6.39 -16.48 -13.80
CA LEU A 448 7.41 -15.54 -14.25
C LEU A 448 8.61 -15.42 -13.30
N GLY A 449 8.59 -16.09 -12.15
CA GLY A 449 9.66 -16.01 -11.14
C GLY A 449 9.51 -14.82 -10.20
N SER A 450 8.30 -14.27 -10.11
CA SER A 450 7.92 -13.27 -9.14
C SER A 450 6.81 -13.79 -8.23
N MET A 451 6.09 -12.91 -7.56
CA MET A 451 4.89 -13.23 -6.79
C MET A 451 3.97 -12.01 -6.68
N MET A 452 2.72 -12.23 -6.30
CA MET A 452 1.78 -11.15 -6.03
C MET A 452 2.24 -10.26 -4.86
N GLY A 453 2.73 -10.89 -3.80
CA GLY A 453 3.06 -10.20 -2.56
C GLY A 453 1.85 -9.50 -1.93
N SER A 454 2.13 -8.50 -1.12
CA SER A 454 1.10 -7.66 -0.50
C SER A 454 0.45 -6.68 -1.49
N GLY A 455 1.06 -6.42 -2.65
CA GLY A 455 0.56 -5.54 -3.70
C GLY A 455 1.50 -4.35 -4.02
N GLY A 456 2.75 -4.40 -3.56
CA GLY A 456 3.77 -3.44 -3.98
C GLY A 456 4.16 -3.65 -5.43
N MET A 457 4.10 -2.59 -6.26
CA MET A 457 4.58 -2.58 -7.64
C MET A 457 5.52 -1.40 -7.86
N ILE A 458 6.80 -1.70 -8.14
CA ILE A 458 7.83 -0.68 -8.36
C ILE A 458 8.23 -0.70 -9.83
N VAL A 459 7.81 0.32 -10.56
CA VAL A 459 8.11 0.49 -11.99
C VAL A 459 9.54 1.01 -12.17
N MET A 460 10.26 0.44 -13.13
CA MET A 460 11.65 0.78 -13.45
C MET A 460 11.78 1.12 -14.93
N ASP A 461 12.58 2.15 -15.21
CA ASP A 461 12.91 2.61 -16.54
C ASP A 461 14.25 2.04 -17.06
N GLU A 462 14.61 2.38 -18.29
CA GLU A 462 15.85 1.98 -18.95
C GLU A 462 17.13 2.42 -18.23
N GLU A 463 17.06 3.45 -17.39
CA GLU A 463 18.19 3.96 -16.61
C GLU A 463 18.34 3.26 -15.25
N THR A 464 17.56 2.23 -14.96
CA THR A 464 17.64 1.46 -13.71
C THR A 464 18.59 0.27 -13.86
N CYS A 465 19.57 0.14 -12.97
CA CYS A 465 20.49 -1.00 -12.94
C CYS A 465 19.86 -2.18 -12.19
N MET A 466 19.68 -3.32 -12.88
CA MET A 466 19.03 -4.48 -12.30
C MET A 466 19.87 -5.21 -11.25
N VAL A 467 21.20 -5.12 -11.34
CA VAL A 467 22.12 -5.63 -10.30
C VAL A 467 21.99 -4.83 -9.02
N ASN A 468 21.88 -3.50 -9.14
CA ASN A 468 21.69 -2.62 -7.99
C ASN A 468 20.30 -2.80 -7.34
N VAL A 469 19.27 -3.08 -8.14
CA VAL A 469 17.93 -3.42 -7.65
C VAL A 469 17.97 -4.72 -6.82
N ALA A 470 18.61 -5.77 -7.32
CA ALA A 470 18.77 -7.02 -6.57
C ALA A 470 19.53 -6.79 -5.24
N LYS A 471 20.59 -6.02 -5.28
CA LYS A 471 21.37 -5.61 -4.09
C LYS A 471 20.51 -4.87 -3.07
N TYR A 472 19.70 -3.91 -3.53
CA TYR A 472 18.81 -3.12 -2.66
C TYR A 472 17.83 -4.00 -1.87
N PHE A 473 17.12 -4.90 -2.56
CA PHE A 473 16.16 -5.78 -1.89
C PHE A 473 16.84 -6.79 -0.96
N LEU A 474 17.99 -7.31 -1.36
CA LEU A 474 18.74 -8.24 -0.52
C LEU A 474 19.31 -7.55 0.73
N GLY A 475 19.76 -6.29 0.59
CA GLY A 475 20.19 -5.44 1.71
C GLY A 475 19.06 -5.24 2.72
N PHE A 476 17.86 -4.90 2.25
CA PHE A 476 16.66 -4.78 3.08
C PHE A 476 16.38 -6.09 3.83
N LEU A 477 16.40 -7.24 3.15
CA LEU A 477 16.13 -8.54 3.78
C LEU A 477 17.22 -8.95 4.79
N LYS A 478 18.48 -8.54 4.59
CA LYS A 478 19.55 -8.73 5.57
C LYS A 478 19.23 -7.98 6.86
N ASP A 479 18.81 -6.72 6.76
CA ASP A 479 18.52 -5.88 7.92
C ASP A 479 17.26 -6.34 8.66
N GLU A 480 16.31 -6.93 7.96
CA GLU A 480 15.02 -7.42 8.50
C GLU A 480 15.02 -8.90 8.91
N SER A 481 16.12 -9.62 8.67
CA SER A 481 16.24 -11.02 9.10
C SER A 481 16.29 -11.13 10.63
N CYS A 482 15.48 -12.05 11.20
CA CYS A 482 15.56 -12.33 12.65
C CYS A 482 16.86 -13.00 13.09
N GLY A 483 17.70 -13.46 12.15
CA GLY A 483 18.98 -14.11 12.42
C GLY A 483 18.91 -15.53 12.99
N LYS A 484 17.71 -16.11 13.17
CA LYS A 484 17.50 -17.40 13.83
C LYS A 484 18.14 -18.59 13.09
N CYS A 485 17.86 -18.72 11.80
CA CYS A 485 18.40 -19.84 11.03
C CYS A 485 19.66 -19.44 10.23
N THR A 486 20.65 -20.32 10.26
CA THR A 486 21.96 -20.09 9.62
C THR A 486 21.86 -19.81 8.12
N PRO A 487 21.05 -20.54 7.31
CA PRO A 487 20.95 -20.27 5.88
C PRO A 487 20.53 -18.82 5.58
N CYS A 488 19.50 -18.31 6.24
CA CYS A 488 19.03 -16.94 6.05
C CYS A 488 20.10 -15.92 6.51
N ARG A 489 20.60 -16.05 7.75
CA ARG A 489 21.55 -15.10 8.33
C ARG A 489 22.85 -14.99 7.54
N GLU A 490 23.47 -16.12 7.23
CA GLU A 490 24.77 -16.16 6.53
C GLU A 490 24.60 -16.09 5.01
N GLY A 491 23.62 -16.81 4.45
CA GLY A 491 23.41 -16.87 3.00
C GLY A 491 23.08 -15.50 2.41
N ILE A 492 22.14 -14.74 3.02
CA ILE A 492 21.81 -13.37 2.57
C ILE A 492 23.06 -12.47 2.67
N ALA A 493 23.83 -12.57 3.75
CA ALA A 493 25.03 -11.75 3.93
C ALA A 493 26.10 -12.07 2.86
N GLN A 494 26.30 -13.35 2.51
CA GLN A 494 27.25 -13.74 1.47
C GLN A 494 26.79 -13.29 0.08
N MET A 495 25.52 -13.47 -0.26
CA MET A 495 24.98 -12.99 -1.53
C MET A 495 25.11 -11.47 -1.66
N LEU A 496 24.82 -10.73 -0.58
CA LEU A 496 24.96 -9.27 -0.58
C LEU A 496 26.42 -8.85 -0.77
N HIS A 497 27.38 -9.54 -0.15
CA HIS A 497 28.80 -9.28 -0.34
C HIS A 497 29.22 -9.48 -1.81
N ILE A 498 28.70 -10.50 -2.49
CA ILE A 498 28.96 -10.73 -3.91
C ILE A 498 28.38 -9.58 -4.75
N LEU A 499 27.12 -9.17 -4.50
CA LEU A 499 26.50 -8.06 -5.21
C LEU A 499 27.20 -6.73 -4.94
N ASP A 500 27.69 -6.50 -3.72
CA ASP A 500 28.53 -5.34 -3.40
C ASP A 500 29.77 -5.30 -4.28
N ARG A 501 30.50 -6.41 -4.35
CA ARG A 501 31.70 -6.57 -5.18
C ARG A 501 31.39 -6.33 -6.67
N ILE A 502 30.31 -6.92 -7.20
CA ILE A 502 29.91 -6.72 -8.58
C ILE A 502 29.59 -5.24 -8.85
N THR A 503 28.86 -4.55 -7.97
CA THR A 503 28.44 -3.13 -8.17
C THR A 503 29.56 -2.12 -7.89
N THR A 504 30.67 -2.53 -7.30
CA THR A 504 31.88 -1.69 -7.11
C THR A 504 32.96 -1.89 -8.16
N GLY A 505 32.76 -2.81 -9.13
CA GLY A 505 33.74 -3.10 -10.17
C GLY A 505 34.77 -4.16 -9.80
N GLU A 506 34.52 -4.88 -8.71
CA GLU A 506 35.40 -5.96 -8.19
C GLU A 506 34.80 -7.35 -8.42
N GLY A 507 33.77 -7.44 -9.29
CA GLY A 507 33.12 -8.70 -9.64
C GLY A 507 34.08 -9.70 -10.25
N GLN A 508 33.90 -10.98 -9.98
CA GLN A 508 34.77 -12.05 -10.41
C GLN A 508 34.03 -13.09 -11.25
N PRO A 509 34.71 -13.73 -12.21
CA PRO A 509 34.15 -14.89 -12.90
C PRO A 509 33.70 -15.97 -11.90
N GLY A 510 32.46 -16.49 -12.06
CA GLY A 510 31.86 -17.45 -11.14
C GLY A 510 30.96 -16.83 -10.06
N ASP A 511 30.88 -15.50 -9.95
CA ASP A 511 30.01 -14.82 -8.99
C ASP A 511 28.54 -15.10 -9.24
N ILE A 512 28.11 -15.15 -10.50
CA ILE A 512 26.72 -15.42 -10.88
C ILE A 512 26.34 -16.84 -10.45
N GLU A 513 27.16 -17.83 -10.77
CA GLU A 513 26.95 -19.23 -10.40
C GLU A 513 26.89 -19.41 -8.87
N THR A 514 27.76 -18.71 -8.15
CA THR A 514 27.74 -18.73 -6.66
C THR A 514 26.46 -18.10 -6.10
N LEU A 515 25.93 -17.02 -6.71
CA LEU A 515 24.65 -16.44 -6.33
C LEU A 515 23.51 -17.41 -6.56
N GLU A 516 23.49 -18.14 -7.69
CA GLU A 516 22.49 -19.16 -8.02
C GLU A 516 22.53 -20.34 -7.02
N GLU A 517 23.73 -20.85 -6.66
CA GLU A 517 23.92 -21.93 -5.67
C GLU A 517 23.44 -21.49 -4.25
N LEU A 518 23.80 -20.28 -3.82
CA LEU A 518 23.35 -19.74 -2.53
C LEU A 518 21.84 -19.53 -2.51
N ALA A 519 21.25 -19.12 -3.63
CA ALA A 519 19.82 -18.94 -3.77
C ALA A 519 19.05 -20.27 -3.62
N GLU A 520 19.54 -21.34 -4.23
CA GLU A 520 18.97 -22.70 -4.09
C GLU A 520 19.05 -23.14 -2.62
N LEU A 521 20.22 -22.99 -1.99
CA LEU A 521 20.41 -23.33 -0.59
C LEU A 521 19.41 -22.59 0.33
N LEU A 522 19.21 -21.28 0.13
CA LEU A 522 18.25 -20.49 0.92
C LEU A 522 16.84 -21.00 0.74
N SER A 523 16.43 -21.26 -0.50
CA SER A 523 15.06 -21.68 -0.84
C SER A 523 14.69 -23.01 -0.18
N GLU A 524 15.65 -23.95 -0.06
CA GLU A 524 15.43 -25.29 0.47
C GLU A 524 15.57 -25.39 1.99
N THR A 525 16.41 -24.55 2.60
CA THR A 525 16.85 -24.76 3.98
C THR A 525 16.46 -23.66 4.96
N ALA A 526 15.99 -22.50 4.50
CA ALA A 526 15.55 -21.44 5.39
C ALA A 526 14.24 -21.79 6.11
N LEU A 527 14.09 -21.32 7.34
CA LEU A 527 12.99 -21.68 8.24
C LEU A 527 11.63 -21.10 7.84
N CYS A 528 11.61 -19.90 7.28
CA CYS A 528 10.37 -19.17 6.97
C CYS A 528 10.45 -18.51 5.58
N ALA A 529 9.29 -17.97 5.13
CA ALA A 529 9.17 -17.36 3.81
C ALA A 529 10.17 -16.21 3.58
N LEU A 530 10.52 -15.40 4.59
CA LEU A 530 11.54 -14.36 4.44
C LEU A 530 12.85 -14.93 3.89
N GLY A 531 13.33 -16.03 4.46
CA GLY A 531 14.57 -16.67 4.01
C GLY A 531 14.40 -17.45 2.70
N THR A 532 13.32 -18.24 2.55
CA THR A 532 13.14 -19.08 1.36
C THR A 532 12.87 -18.28 0.09
N THR A 533 12.38 -17.03 0.21
CA THR A 533 12.11 -16.15 -0.95
C THR A 533 13.13 -15.01 -1.09
N ALA A 534 14.10 -14.91 -0.17
CA ALA A 534 15.06 -13.80 -0.15
C ALA A 534 15.85 -13.65 -1.46
N ALA A 535 16.12 -14.75 -2.13
CA ALA A 535 16.90 -14.77 -3.36
C ALA A 535 16.07 -14.46 -4.63
N ASN A 536 14.74 -14.37 -4.55
CA ASN A 536 13.89 -14.15 -5.72
C ASN A 536 14.25 -12.91 -6.55
N PRO A 537 14.51 -11.72 -5.94
CA PRO A 537 14.96 -10.56 -6.70
C PRO A 537 16.26 -10.81 -7.46
N VAL A 538 17.21 -11.54 -6.85
CA VAL A 538 18.49 -11.89 -7.46
C VAL A 538 18.28 -12.87 -8.62
N LEU A 539 17.55 -13.97 -8.38
CA LEU A 539 17.28 -14.98 -9.41
C LEU A 539 16.51 -14.41 -10.60
N SER A 540 15.51 -13.56 -10.35
CA SER A 540 14.73 -12.95 -11.44
C SER A 540 15.54 -11.95 -12.26
N THR A 541 16.41 -11.17 -11.62
CA THR A 541 17.30 -10.26 -12.34
C THR A 541 18.41 -11.00 -13.10
N ILE A 542 18.99 -12.05 -12.55
CA ILE A 542 19.92 -12.92 -13.30
C ILE A 542 19.20 -13.56 -14.50
N LYS A 543 18.00 -14.11 -14.29
CA LYS A 543 17.23 -14.79 -15.35
C LYS A 543 16.93 -13.90 -16.56
N TYR A 544 16.63 -12.62 -16.32
CA TYR A 544 16.14 -11.72 -17.35
C TYR A 544 17.14 -10.67 -17.82
N PHE A 545 18.18 -10.39 -17.03
CA PHE A 545 19.17 -9.33 -17.25
C PHE A 545 20.58 -9.82 -16.93
N ARG A 546 20.86 -11.11 -17.27
CA ARG A 546 22.19 -11.73 -17.05
C ARG A 546 23.31 -10.95 -17.74
N ASP A 547 23.02 -10.36 -18.88
CA ASP A 547 23.92 -9.51 -19.65
C ASP A 547 24.41 -8.28 -18.84
N GLU A 548 23.56 -7.70 -18.00
CA GLU A 548 24.00 -6.62 -17.10
C GLU A 548 24.98 -7.10 -16.05
N TYR A 549 24.78 -8.30 -15.47
CA TYR A 549 25.72 -8.90 -14.53
C TYR A 549 27.06 -9.18 -15.19
N GLU A 550 27.03 -9.79 -16.38
CA GLU A 550 28.23 -10.10 -17.16
C GLU A 550 29.00 -8.84 -17.57
N ASP A 551 28.31 -7.76 -17.93
CA ASP A 551 28.93 -6.46 -18.27
C ASP A 551 29.60 -5.82 -17.05
N HIS A 552 28.95 -5.87 -15.87
CA HIS A 552 29.53 -5.42 -14.62
C HIS A 552 30.80 -6.20 -14.25
N ILE A 553 30.80 -7.53 -14.42
CA ILE A 553 31.91 -8.42 -14.04
C ILE A 553 33.06 -8.31 -15.05
N ASN A 554 32.75 -8.45 -16.36
CA ASN A 554 33.78 -8.59 -17.39
C ASN A 554 34.33 -7.26 -17.89
N ASN A 555 33.45 -6.22 -17.95
CA ASN A 555 33.78 -4.93 -18.53
C ASN A 555 33.87 -3.79 -17.52
N GLN A 556 33.53 -4.06 -16.25
CA GLN A 556 33.41 -3.05 -15.20
C GLN A 556 32.52 -1.86 -15.63
N HIS A 557 31.46 -2.17 -16.36
CA HIS A 557 30.57 -1.20 -16.96
C HIS A 557 29.12 -1.37 -16.45
N CYS A 558 28.51 -0.25 -16.05
CA CYS A 558 27.11 -0.19 -15.66
C CYS A 558 26.34 0.63 -16.71
N THR A 559 25.58 -0.03 -17.57
CA THR A 559 24.80 0.62 -18.65
C THR A 559 23.87 1.72 -18.12
N ALA A 560 23.28 1.50 -16.95
CA ALA A 560 22.42 2.48 -16.25
C ALA A 560 23.18 3.61 -15.56
N ARG A 561 24.51 3.50 -15.44
CA ARG A 561 25.37 4.47 -14.74
C ARG A 561 24.90 4.78 -13.30
N GLU A 562 24.39 3.78 -12.61
CA GLU A 562 23.98 3.87 -11.20
C GLU A 562 25.07 3.38 -10.24
N CYS A 563 25.87 2.37 -10.66
CA CYS A 563 26.86 1.73 -9.81
C CYS A 563 28.08 2.62 -9.64
N ARG A 564 28.29 3.16 -8.42
CA ARG A 564 29.30 4.19 -8.12
C ARG A 564 30.74 3.79 -8.46
N GLY A 565 31.04 2.49 -8.48
CA GLY A 565 32.35 1.97 -8.89
C GLY A 565 32.63 2.12 -10.40
N MET A 566 31.57 2.27 -11.22
CA MET A 566 31.63 2.08 -12.67
C MET A 566 31.25 3.31 -13.49
N PHE A 567 31.16 4.48 -12.90
CA PHE A 567 31.00 5.74 -13.60
C PHE A 567 31.80 6.83 -12.92
N ILE A 568 32.09 7.90 -13.63
CA ILE A 568 32.63 9.13 -13.08
C ILE A 568 31.72 10.31 -13.42
N TYR A 569 31.81 11.38 -12.62
CA TYR A 569 31.22 12.66 -13.00
C TYR A 569 32.25 13.47 -13.78
N GLU A 570 31.85 13.94 -14.95
CA GLU A 570 32.61 14.89 -15.74
C GLU A 570 31.80 16.17 -15.93
N ILE A 571 32.53 17.27 -16.19
CA ILE A 571 31.91 18.53 -16.57
C ILE A 571 32.19 18.75 -18.05
N ASP A 572 31.13 18.73 -18.86
CA ASP A 572 31.20 19.02 -20.27
C ASP A 572 31.68 20.47 -20.50
N PRO A 573 32.87 20.67 -21.08
CA PRO A 573 33.43 22.01 -21.27
C PRO A 573 32.65 22.88 -22.26
N GLU A 574 31.87 22.27 -23.16
CA GLU A 574 31.08 23.01 -24.15
C GLU A 574 29.81 23.60 -23.52
N THR A 575 29.22 22.89 -22.58
CA THR A 575 28.00 23.29 -21.87
C THR A 575 28.30 24.11 -20.61
N CYS A 576 29.50 23.98 -20.05
CA CYS A 576 29.88 24.64 -18.81
C CYS A 576 30.12 26.13 -18.96
N THR A 577 29.32 26.95 -18.27
CA THR A 577 29.46 28.44 -18.30
C THR A 577 30.45 28.99 -17.26
N GLY A 578 31.06 28.15 -16.45
CA GLY A 578 31.98 28.58 -15.39
C GLY A 578 31.28 29.36 -14.25
N CYS A 579 30.02 29.08 -13.96
CA CYS A 579 29.23 29.79 -12.93
C CYS A 579 29.70 29.51 -11.49
N GLY A 580 30.41 28.40 -11.24
CA GLY A 580 30.99 28.02 -9.94
C GLY A 580 30.00 27.44 -8.95
N ILE A 581 28.72 27.18 -9.31
CA ILE A 581 27.72 26.64 -8.40
C ILE A 581 28.11 25.23 -7.94
N CYS A 582 28.54 24.35 -8.87
CA CYS A 582 28.99 23.00 -8.54
C CYS A 582 30.19 23.01 -7.59
N LYS A 583 31.18 23.88 -7.84
CA LYS A 583 32.37 24.06 -6.97
C LYS A 583 31.99 24.49 -5.56
N LYS A 584 31.09 25.48 -5.42
CA LYS A 584 30.63 26.00 -4.12
C LYS A 584 29.89 24.97 -3.27
N ASN A 585 29.19 24.03 -3.93
CA ASN A 585 28.37 23.04 -3.27
C ASN A 585 29.02 21.65 -3.17
N CYS A 586 30.27 21.48 -3.61
CA CYS A 586 30.98 20.23 -3.49
C CYS A 586 31.46 20.03 -2.03
N PRO A 587 30.99 18.98 -1.31
CA PRO A 587 31.38 18.76 0.09
C PRO A 587 32.85 18.37 0.25
N GLU A 588 33.45 17.76 -0.79
CA GLU A 588 34.83 17.29 -0.80
C GLU A 588 35.80 18.27 -1.47
N GLU A 589 35.32 19.45 -1.86
CA GLU A 589 36.10 20.44 -2.61
C GLU A 589 36.77 19.88 -3.89
N ALA A 590 36.25 18.78 -4.41
CA ALA A 590 36.81 18.06 -5.57
C ALA A 590 36.66 18.81 -6.92
N ILE A 591 36.07 20.01 -6.94
CA ILE A 591 35.82 20.74 -8.19
C ILE A 591 36.70 22.02 -8.25
N THR A 592 37.51 22.10 -9.28
CA THR A 592 38.40 23.25 -9.56
C THR A 592 37.97 23.99 -10.82
N GLY A 593 38.41 25.21 -10.97
CA GLY A 593 38.13 26.07 -12.12
C GLY A 593 37.96 27.54 -11.70
N GLU A 594 38.12 28.44 -12.67
CA GLU A 594 37.93 29.89 -12.50
C GLU A 594 36.57 30.36 -13.03
N ARG A 595 36.14 31.53 -12.60
CA ARG A 595 34.86 32.09 -13.03
C ARG A 595 34.87 32.39 -14.53
N LYS A 596 33.83 31.90 -15.24
CA LYS A 596 33.67 31.96 -16.72
C LYS A 596 34.57 30.99 -17.49
N GLU A 597 35.25 30.07 -16.81
CA GLU A 597 35.98 28.98 -17.43
C GLU A 597 35.36 27.63 -17.05
N PRO A 598 35.44 26.63 -17.93
CA PRO A 598 34.95 25.30 -17.59
C PRO A 598 35.62 24.76 -16.32
N HIS A 599 34.81 24.18 -15.44
CA HIS A 599 35.32 23.54 -14.21
C HIS A 599 35.71 22.09 -14.49
N VAL A 600 36.54 21.51 -13.62
CA VAL A 600 37.02 20.13 -13.72
C VAL A 600 36.81 19.44 -12.36
N ILE A 601 36.43 18.16 -12.39
CA ILE A 601 36.26 17.33 -11.19
C ILE A 601 37.53 16.50 -11.00
N ASP A 602 38.12 16.63 -9.82
CA ASP A 602 39.20 15.75 -9.37
C ASP A 602 38.59 14.42 -8.96
N GLN A 603 38.91 13.35 -9.71
CA GLN A 603 38.32 12.02 -9.50
C GLN A 603 38.88 11.31 -8.24
N GLU A 604 40.06 11.70 -7.75
CA GLU A 604 40.62 11.14 -6.52
C GLU A 604 39.92 11.70 -5.27
N LEU A 605 39.45 12.93 -5.32
CA LEU A 605 38.71 13.57 -4.23
C LEU A 605 37.19 13.36 -4.34
N CYS A 606 36.69 12.99 -5.51
CA CYS A 606 35.25 12.91 -5.77
C CYS A 606 34.62 11.67 -5.14
N THR A 607 33.76 11.85 -4.12
CA THR A 607 32.96 10.77 -3.48
C THR A 607 31.75 10.35 -4.28
N LYS A 608 31.55 10.90 -5.48
CA LYS A 608 30.39 10.61 -6.36
C LYS A 608 29.03 10.84 -5.67
N CYS A 609 28.90 11.87 -4.83
CA CYS A 609 27.72 12.18 -4.06
C CYS A 609 26.54 12.72 -4.91
N GLY A 610 26.79 13.21 -6.13
CA GLY A 610 25.76 13.71 -7.04
C GLY A 610 25.37 15.18 -6.85
N THR A 611 25.80 15.86 -5.80
CA THR A 611 25.42 17.27 -5.53
C THR A 611 25.71 18.20 -6.71
N CYS A 612 26.80 17.98 -7.42
CA CYS A 612 27.19 18.83 -8.55
C CYS A 612 26.23 18.70 -9.75
N ILE A 613 25.73 17.52 -10.06
CA ILE A 613 24.77 17.30 -11.15
C ILE A 613 23.39 17.86 -10.80
N GLU A 614 22.95 17.69 -9.55
CA GLU A 614 21.66 18.24 -9.09
C GLU A 614 21.63 19.79 -9.10
N LYS A 615 22.76 20.41 -8.75
CA LYS A 615 22.86 21.87 -8.63
C LYS A 615 23.25 22.57 -9.91
N CYS A 616 23.62 21.85 -10.98
CA CYS A 616 24.02 22.46 -12.24
C CYS A 616 22.80 22.94 -13.06
N PRO A 617 22.55 24.26 -13.16
CA PRO A 617 21.37 24.77 -13.88
C PRO A 617 21.50 24.65 -15.41
N PHE A 618 22.70 24.29 -15.89
CA PHE A 618 22.99 24.20 -17.32
C PHE A 618 23.10 22.76 -17.81
N GLY A 619 22.97 21.76 -16.91
CA GLY A 619 23.13 20.34 -17.27
C GLY A 619 24.54 19.97 -17.71
N ALA A 620 25.56 20.79 -17.38
CA ALA A 620 26.92 20.56 -17.80
C ALA A 620 27.65 19.44 -17.06
N VAL A 621 27.12 18.95 -15.94
CA VAL A 621 27.69 17.80 -15.22
C VAL A 621 27.02 16.55 -15.74
N ILE A 622 27.82 15.61 -16.24
CA ILE A 622 27.35 14.35 -16.84
C ILE A 622 27.98 13.14 -16.12
N LYS A 623 27.35 11.98 -16.20
CA LYS A 623 27.93 10.68 -15.81
C LYS A 623 28.54 10.03 -17.06
N VAL A 624 29.81 9.63 -16.96
CA VAL A 624 30.54 8.96 -18.03
C VAL A 624 30.99 7.58 -17.56
#